data_070a5ce11a735730023e3980c7d3ab97
#
_entry.id   070a5ce11a735730023e3980c7d3ab97
#
_cell.length_a   1.000
_cell.length_b   1.000
_cell.length_c   1.000
_cell.angle_alpha   90.00
_cell.angle_beta   90.00
_cell.angle_gamma   90.00
#
_symmetry.space_group_name_H-M   'P 1'
#
loop_
_entity.id
_entity.type
_entity.pdbx_description
1 polymer ?
#
loop_
_entity_poly.entity_id
_entity_poly.type
_entity_poly.pdbx_seq_one_letter_code
_entity_poly.pdbx_strand_id
1 'polypeptide(L)'
;MSSSPWRGIKLALVLFLAAILQAAFANSVSLWGGRPDLLLTTSLVASMFSGEGTAALLGFSAALLHASIAAPPHAGFGSILVSRTIVCFGVGCLEERMYRDSVLVALPIVIFGTLAAECLFFAFYPQHGLLHWARMVLLTAVWNGFLAAPCYYGIRALLGANREGQPNGKL
;
A
#
# COMPACT_ATOMS: atom_id res chain seq x y z
N MET A 1 22.05 -1.92 -6.82
CA MET A 1 21.12 -1.95 -7.96
C MET A 1 20.89 -0.52 -8.45
N SER A 2 21.25 -0.19 -9.68
CA SER A 2 21.04 1.13 -10.27
C SER A 2 19.54 1.36 -10.43
N SER A 3 18.97 2.23 -9.60
CA SER A 3 17.57 2.64 -9.73
C SER A 3 17.42 3.54 -10.95
N SER A 4 16.96 2.96 -12.05
CA SER A 4 16.61 3.76 -13.24
C SER A 4 15.63 4.86 -12.80
N PRO A 5 15.88 6.15 -13.13
CA PRO A 5 15.00 7.26 -12.76
C PRO A 5 13.55 7.05 -13.26
N TRP A 6 13.40 6.32 -14.35
CA TRP A 6 12.08 5.93 -14.89
C TRP A 6 11.24 5.08 -13.95
N ARG A 7 11.89 4.28 -13.06
CA ARG A 7 11.18 3.46 -12.08
C ARG A 7 10.47 4.32 -11.04
N GLY A 8 11.14 5.35 -10.54
CA GLY A 8 10.54 6.31 -9.61
C GLY A 8 9.34 7.04 -10.22
N ILE A 9 9.48 7.50 -11.47
CA ILE A 9 8.39 8.17 -12.19
C ILE A 9 7.18 7.24 -12.37
N LYS A 10 7.39 5.99 -12.75
CA LYS A 10 6.32 4.98 -12.89
C LYS A 10 5.58 4.75 -11.56
N LEU A 11 6.30 4.60 -10.46
CA LEU A 11 5.71 4.43 -9.14
C LEU A 11 4.93 5.66 -8.67
N ALA A 12 5.46 6.86 -8.92
CA ALA A 12 4.75 8.11 -8.64
C ALA A 12 3.43 8.24 -9.42
N LEU A 13 3.44 7.88 -10.72
CA LEU A 13 2.23 7.86 -11.55
C LEU A 13 1.20 6.85 -11.05
N VAL A 14 1.61 5.67 -10.60
CA VAL A 14 0.70 4.68 -10.02
C VAL A 14 0.06 5.19 -8.74
N LEU A 15 0.84 5.81 -7.84
CA LEU A 15 0.28 6.42 -6.62
C LEU A 15 -0.68 7.55 -6.94
N PHE A 16 -0.36 8.39 -7.92
CA PHE A 16 -1.24 9.47 -8.34
C PHE A 16 -2.55 8.95 -8.93
N LEU A 17 -2.50 7.91 -9.76
CA LEU A 17 -3.69 7.24 -10.27
C LEU A 17 -4.52 6.61 -9.14
N ALA A 18 -3.86 5.96 -8.18
CA ALA A 18 -4.53 5.41 -7.00
C ALA A 18 -5.21 6.51 -6.18
N ALA A 19 -4.59 7.70 -6.07
CA ALA A 19 -5.19 8.86 -5.40
C ALA A 19 -6.47 9.36 -6.10
N ILE A 20 -6.45 9.45 -7.42
CA ILE A 20 -7.63 9.83 -8.21
C ILE A 20 -8.75 8.80 -8.01
N LEU A 21 -8.43 7.51 -8.11
CA LEU A 21 -9.41 6.44 -7.90
C LEU A 21 -9.93 6.43 -6.45
N GLN A 22 -9.07 6.69 -5.47
CA GLN A 22 -9.46 6.83 -4.07
C GLN A 22 -10.47 7.97 -3.89
N ALA A 23 -10.19 9.13 -4.46
CA ALA A 23 -11.06 10.29 -4.36
C ALA A 23 -12.42 10.07 -5.07
N ALA A 24 -12.40 9.40 -6.23
CA ALA A 24 -13.58 9.21 -7.05
C ALA A 24 -14.51 8.08 -6.54
N PHE A 25 -13.94 6.97 -6.09
CA PHE A 25 -14.70 5.74 -5.85
C PHE A 25 -14.71 5.25 -4.42
N ALA A 26 -13.61 5.41 -3.67
CA ALA A 26 -13.51 4.78 -2.36
C ALA A 26 -14.50 5.33 -1.33
N ASN A 27 -14.92 6.58 -1.50
CA ASN A 27 -15.93 7.19 -0.63
C ASN A 27 -17.35 6.68 -0.92
N SER A 28 -17.60 6.18 -2.13
CA SER A 28 -18.90 5.67 -2.57
C SER A 28 -19.06 4.17 -2.31
N VAL A 29 -17.95 3.45 -2.14
CA VAL A 29 -17.95 2.01 -1.93
C VAL A 29 -17.66 1.71 -0.46
N SER A 30 -18.70 1.57 0.33
CA SER A 30 -18.59 1.05 1.69
C SER A 30 -19.51 -0.15 1.85
N LEU A 31 -18.95 -1.32 2.14
CA LEU A 31 -19.72 -2.51 2.48
C LEU A 31 -19.54 -2.81 3.97
N TRP A 32 -20.66 -2.85 4.68
CA TRP A 32 -20.69 -3.11 6.13
C TRP A 32 -19.84 -2.18 6.99
N GLY A 33 -19.49 -0.99 6.45
CA GLY A 33 -18.69 0.01 7.14
C GLY A 33 -17.20 0.00 6.82
N GLY A 34 -16.67 -1.08 6.24
CA GLY A 34 -15.29 -1.10 5.72
C GLY A 34 -15.17 -0.31 4.43
N ARG A 35 -14.10 0.45 4.27
CA ARG A 35 -13.80 1.24 3.07
C ARG A 35 -12.50 0.78 2.45
N PRO A 36 -12.44 0.59 1.12
CA PRO A 36 -11.19 0.26 0.45
C PRO A 36 -10.19 1.42 0.56
N ASP A 37 -8.94 1.10 0.86
CA ASP A 37 -7.83 2.04 0.84
C ASP A 37 -6.86 1.71 -0.29
N LEU A 38 -7.14 2.28 -1.46
CA LEU A 38 -6.34 2.06 -2.66
C LEU A 38 -4.92 2.61 -2.53
N LEU A 39 -4.75 3.74 -1.82
CA LEU A 39 -3.43 4.33 -1.61
C LEU A 39 -2.55 3.46 -0.72
N LEU A 40 -3.08 2.95 0.38
CA LEU A 40 -2.35 2.04 1.25
C LEU A 40 -2.06 0.71 0.51
N THR A 41 -3.06 0.13 -0.15
CA THR A 41 -2.90 -1.12 -0.92
C THR A 41 -1.82 -0.98 -1.99
N THR A 42 -1.89 0.09 -2.79
CA THR A 42 -0.92 0.34 -3.87
C THR A 42 0.48 0.58 -3.32
N SER A 43 0.62 1.35 -2.22
CA SER A 43 1.92 1.60 -1.62
C SER A 43 2.55 0.33 -1.02
N LEU A 44 1.75 -0.53 -0.36
CA LEU A 44 2.22 -1.81 0.17
C LEU A 44 2.69 -2.75 -0.94
N VAL A 45 1.90 -2.88 -2.01
CA VAL A 45 2.29 -3.72 -3.16
C VAL A 45 3.51 -3.14 -3.86
N ALA A 46 3.61 -1.82 -4.05
CA ALA A 46 4.78 -1.18 -4.65
C ALA A 46 6.04 -1.35 -3.78
N SER A 47 5.88 -1.37 -2.46
CA SER A 47 6.95 -1.61 -1.50
C SER A 47 7.55 -3.01 -1.61
N MET A 48 6.76 -4.02 -2.00
CA MET A 48 7.27 -5.38 -2.26
C MET A 48 8.28 -5.46 -3.40
N PHE A 49 8.25 -4.49 -4.30
CA PHE A 49 9.17 -4.40 -5.44
C PHE A 49 10.23 -3.32 -5.26
N SER A 50 10.34 -2.72 -4.07
CA SER A 50 11.17 -1.55 -3.81
C SER A 50 12.00 -1.76 -2.56
N GLY A 51 13.28 -1.42 -2.59
CA GLY A 51 14.12 -1.44 -1.40
C GLY A 51 13.58 -0.49 -0.32
N GLU A 52 14.02 -0.71 0.91
CA GLU A 52 13.53 -0.09 2.16
C GLU A 52 13.33 1.43 2.08
N GLY A 53 14.33 2.17 1.58
CA GLY A 53 14.26 3.62 1.47
C GLY A 53 13.19 4.10 0.48
N THR A 54 13.06 3.42 -0.67
CA THR A 54 12.02 3.73 -1.65
C THR A 54 10.63 3.36 -1.12
N ALA A 55 10.52 2.25 -0.41
CA ALA A 55 9.29 1.81 0.23
C ALA A 55 8.80 2.81 1.29
N ALA A 56 9.72 3.34 2.11
CA ALA A 56 9.40 4.40 3.07
C ALA A 56 8.86 5.66 2.36
N LEU A 57 9.51 6.09 1.28
CA LEU A 57 9.04 7.24 0.48
C LEU A 57 7.66 7.00 -0.14
N LEU A 58 7.39 5.78 -0.62
CA LEU A 58 6.07 5.39 -1.15
C LEU A 58 4.99 5.47 -0.07
N GLY A 59 5.27 4.94 1.12
CA GLY A 59 4.36 5.01 2.27
C GLY A 59 4.07 6.44 2.69
N PHE A 60 5.12 7.26 2.79
CA PHE A 60 5.00 8.68 3.13
C PHE A 60 4.18 9.45 2.08
N SER A 61 4.48 9.26 0.79
CA SER A 61 3.77 9.94 -0.30
C SER A 61 2.30 9.51 -0.37
N ALA A 62 2.02 8.20 -0.21
CA ALA A 62 0.65 7.69 -0.16
C ALA A 62 -0.13 8.26 1.02
N ALA A 63 0.51 8.41 2.19
CA ALA A 63 -0.09 9.00 3.37
C ALA A 63 -0.40 10.49 3.18
N LEU A 64 0.50 11.25 2.57
CA LEU A 64 0.28 12.65 2.21
C LEU A 64 -0.91 12.83 1.26
N LEU A 65 -0.96 12.02 0.19
CA LEU A 65 -2.07 12.04 -0.77
C LEU A 65 -3.38 11.67 -0.09
N HIS A 66 -3.37 10.63 0.75
CA HIS A 66 -4.56 10.22 1.50
C HIS A 66 -5.07 11.34 2.41
N ALA A 67 -4.18 11.94 3.18
CA ALA A 67 -4.53 13.03 4.09
C ALA A 67 -5.03 14.29 3.35
N SER A 68 -4.58 14.52 2.10
CA SER A 68 -5.05 15.63 1.27
C SER A 68 -6.45 15.38 0.70
N ILE A 69 -6.84 14.11 0.52
CA ILE A 69 -8.14 13.71 -0.04
C ILE A 69 -9.19 13.55 1.06
N ALA A 70 -8.79 13.02 2.20
CA ALA A 70 -9.66 12.82 3.36
C ALA A 70 -9.83 14.15 4.12
N ALA A 71 -10.82 14.94 3.74
CA ALA A 71 -11.27 16.05 4.55
C ALA A 71 -12.18 15.54 5.69
N PRO A 72 -12.15 16.09 6.89
CA PRO A 72 -11.54 17.31 7.35
C PRO A 72 -10.21 17.12 8.06
N PRO A 73 -9.52 18.23 8.21
CA PRO A 73 -8.13 18.24 8.57
C PRO A 73 -7.92 17.97 10.05
N HIS A 74 -6.73 17.50 10.35
CA HIS A 74 -5.97 17.80 11.56
C HIS A 74 -5.91 16.76 12.66
N ALA A 75 -6.95 16.00 12.92
CA ALA A 75 -6.87 14.95 13.92
C ALA A 75 -6.20 13.70 13.30
N GLY A 76 -5.01 13.37 13.75
CA GLY A 76 -4.32 12.16 13.32
C GLY A 76 -3.50 12.25 12.02
N PHE A 77 -3.30 13.43 11.43
CA PHE A 77 -2.47 13.60 10.23
C PHE A 77 -1.07 13.00 10.39
N GLY A 78 -0.37 13.36 11.47
CA GLY A 78 0.96 12.81 11.76
C GLY A 78 0.93 11.29 11.99
N SER A 79 -0.13 10.77 12.61
CA SER A 79 -0.29 9.34 12.86
C SER A 79 -0.45 8.54 11.55
N ILE A 80 -1.19 9.07 10.57
CA ILE A 80 -1.32 8.47 9.24
C ILE A 80 0.04 8.44 8.53
N LEU A 81 0.78 9.56 8.56
CA LEU A 81 2.10 9.65 7.95
C LEU A 81 3.06 8.63 8.54
N VAL A 82 3.17 8.61 9.86
CA VAL A 82 4.11 7.73 10.57
C VAL A 82 3.74 6.26 10.38
N SER A 83 2.47 5.89 10.59
CA SER A 83 2.03 4.50 10.51
C SER A 83 2.26 3.89 9.12
N ARG A 84 1.88 4.58 8.06
CA ARG A 84 2.03 4.08 6.68
C ARG A 84 3.50 4.04 6.25
N THR A 85 4.28 5.04 6.63
CA THR A 85 5.72 5.07 6.35
C THR A 85 6.43 3.89 6.99
N ILE A 86 6.18 3.63 8.29
CA ILE A 86 6.80 2.53 9.02
C ILE A 86 6.43 1.18 8.40
N VAL A 87 5.16 0.96 8.09
CA VAL A 87 4.72 -0.31 7.55
C VAL A 87 5.24 -0.55 6.14
N CYS A 88 5.22 0.44 5.27
CA CYS A 88 5.82 0.34 3.94
C CYS A 88 7.34 0.11 4.00
N PHE A 89 8.05 0.80 4.90
CA PHE A 89 9.46 0.54 5.18
C PHE A 89 9.69 -0.91 5.58
N GLY A 90 8.89 -1.42 6.54
CA GLY A 90 8.97 -2.82 6.99
C GLY A 90 8.76 -3.82 5.85
N VAL A 91 7.79 -3.56 4.95
CA VAL A 91 7.59 -4.39 3.74
C VAL A 91 8.80 -4.31 2.81
N GLY A 92 9.40 -3.12 2.64
CA GLY A 92 10.62 -2.94 1.87
C GLY A 92 11.84 -3.71 2.44
N CYS A 93 11.96 -3.78 3.77
CA CYS A 93 13.00 -4.59 4.42
C CYS A 93 12.83 -6.10 4.19
N LEU A 94 11.61 -6.55 3.96
CA LEU A 94 11.31 -7.95 3.66
C LEU A 94 11.53 -8.30 2.18
N GLU A 95 11.74 -7.30 1.32
CA GLU A 95 11.85 -7.47 -0.14
C GLU A 95 12.87 -8.54 -0.54
N GLU A 96 14.05 -8.55 0.06
CA GLU A 96 15.12 -9.50 -0.28
C GLU A 96 14.82 -10.96 0.14
N ARG A 97 13.91 -11.14 1.09
CA ARG A 97 13.58 -12.45 1.69
C ARG A 97 12.31 -13.07 1.14
N MET A 98 11.56 -12.33 0.34
CA MET A 98 10.22 -12.76 -0.11
C MET A 98 10.19 -13.15 -1.58
N TYR A 99 9.41 -14.20 -1.87
CA TYR A 99 9.06 -14.58 -3.24
C TYR A 99 8.14 -13.52 -3.86
N ARG A 100 8.73 -12.53 -4.55
CA ARG A 100 8.00 -11.42 -5.22
C ARG A 100 7.12 -11.87 -6.38
N ASP A 101 7.35 -13.10 -6.86
CA ASP A 101 6.73 -13.59 -8.10
C ASP A 101 5.34 -14.16 -7.91
N SER A 102 4.84 -14.18 -6.68
CA SER A 102 3.54 -14.76 -6.36
C SER A 102 2.56 -13.73 -5.81
N VAL A 103 1.41 -13.60 -6.47
CA VAL A 103 0.27 -12.84 -5.94
C VAL A 103 -0.22 -13.37 -4.59
N LEU A 104 -0.01 -14.67 -4.34
CA LEU A 104 -0.36 -15.30 -3.06
C LEU A 104 0.45 -14.73 -1.88
N VAL A 105 1.61 -14.15 -2.15
CA VAL A 105 2.41 -13.46 -1.14
C VAL A 105 1.92 -12.02 -0.96
N ALA A 106 1.45 -11.37 -2.01
CA ALA A 106 0.93 -10.01 -1.94
C ALA A 106 -0.34 -9.89 -1.07
N LEU A 107 -1.23 -10.88 -1.15
CA LEU A 107 -2.47 -10.90 -0.38
C LEU A 107 -2.25 -10.78 1.14
N PRO A 108 -1.51 -11.70 1.79
CA PRO A 108 -1.24 -11.59 3.22
C PRO A 108 -0.45 -10.33 3.60
N ILE A 109 0.50 -9.89 2.77
CA ILE A 109 1.24 -8.65 3.04
C ILE A 109 0.31 -7.46 3.10
N VAL A 110 -0.61 -7.34 2.17
CA VAL A 110 -1.56 -6.22 2.16
C VAL A 110 -2.52 -6.32 3.34
N ILE A 111 -3.03 -7.52 3.66
CA ILE A 111 -3.92 -7.69 4.80
C ILE A 111 -3.20 -7.34 6.11
N PHE A 112 -2.06 -7.98 6.38
CA PHE A 112 -1.31 -7.73 7.61
C PHE A 112 -0.68 -6.33 7.64
N GLY A 113 -0.24 -5.81 6.51
CA GLY A 113 0.24 -4.44 6.38
C GLY A 113 -0.86 -3.41 6.69
N THR A 114 -2.08 -3.65 6.22
CA THR A 114 -3.24 -2.80 6.57
C THR A 114 -3.51 -2.86 8.07
N LEU A 115 -3.58 -4.06 8.65
CA LEU A 115 -3.78 -4.22 10.09
C LEU A 115 -2.69 -3.53 10.91
N ALA A 116 -1.43 -3.69 10.52
CA ALA A 116 -0.30 -3.05 11.20
C ALA A 116 -0.37 -1.51 11.10
N ALA A 117 -0.69 -0.97 9.91
CA ALA A 117 -0.82 0.46 9.71
C ALA A 117 -1.94 1.06 10.57
N GLU A 118 -3.09 0.40 10.63
CA GLU A 118 -4.22 0.84 11.43
C GLU A 118 -3.98 0.67 12.93
N CYS A 119 -3.30 -0.40 13.36
CA CYS A 119 -2.89 -0.56 14.77
C CYS A 119 -1.90 0.53 15.20
N LEU A 120 -0.91 0.85 14.37
CA LEU A 120 0.01 1.96 14.63
C LEU A 120 -0.72 3.30 14.64
N PHE A 121 -1.64 3.52 13.68
CA PHE A 121 -2.47 4.71 13.68
C PHE A 121 -3.25 4.85 14.99
N PHE A 122 -3.92 3.78 15.44
CA PHE A 122 -4.67 3.76 16.70
C PHE A 122 -3.78 4.01 17.92
N ALA A 123 -2.55 3.48 17.92
CA ALA A 123 -1.61 3.69 19.02
C ALA A 123 -1.22 5.17 19.17
N PHE A 124 -1.08 5.91 18.07
CA PHE A 124 -0.76 7.34 18.09
C PHE A 124 -2.00 8.23 18.21
N TYR A 125 -3.14 7.75 17.77
CA TYR A 125 -4.41 8.49 17.77
C TYR A 125 -5.57 7.56 18.14
N PRO A 126 -5.77 7.30 19.45
CA PRO A 126 -6.82 6.40 19.93
C PRO A 126 -8.22 6.89 19.55
N GLN A 127 -9.01 6.01 18.95
CA GLN A 127 -10.39 6.25 18.57
C GLN A 127 -11.35 5.76 19.67
N HIS A 128 -12.47 6.45 19.85
CA HIS A 128 -13.51 5.99 20.75
C HIS A 128 -14.25 4.77 20.14
N GLY A 129 -14.52 3.77 20.96
CA GLY A 129 -15.26 2.57 20.53
C GLY A 129 -14.37 1.50 19.86
N LEU A 130 -13.48 0.92 20.65
CA LEU A 130 -12.51 -0.10 20.20
C LEU A 130 -13.13 -1.21 19.34
N LEU A 131 -14.28 -1.76 19.72
CA LEU A 131 -14.94 -2.84 18.96
C LEU A 131 -15.43 -2.37 17.58
N HIS A 132 -15.97 -1.16 17.52
CA HIS A 132 -16.41 -0.58 16.25
C HIS A 132 -15.20 -0.34 15.33
N TRP A 133 -14.15 0.28 15.87
CA TRP A 133 -12.91 0.49 15.15
C TRP A 133 -12.29 -0.83 14.65
N ALA A 134 -12.16 -1.85 15.51
CA ALA A 134 -11.60 -3.13 15.13
C ALA A 134 -12.39 -3.80 14.00
N ARG A 135 -13.72 -3.75 14.04
CA ARG A 135 -14.58 -4.25 12.96
C ARG A 135 -14.29 -3.52 11.64
N MET A 136 -14.22 -2.18 11.67
CA MET A 136 -13.93 -1.37 10.48
C MET A 136 -12.58 -1.72 9.88
N VAL A 137 -11.55 -1.83 10.72
CA VAL A 137 -10.19 -2.18 10.30
C VAL A 137 -10.12 -3.57 9.65
N LEU A 138 -10.77 -4.57 10.25
CA LEU A 138 -10.83 -5.92 9.69
C LEU A 138 -11.50 -5.93 8.31
N LEU A 139 -12.62 -5.24 8.17
CA LEU A 139 -13.32 -5.14 6.89
C LEU A 139 -12.48 -4.39 5.84
N THR A 140 -11.82 -3.31 6.24
CA THR A 140 -10.88 -2.58 5.36
C THR A 140 -9.70 -3.47 4.93
N ALA A 141 -9.13 -4.25 5.85
CA ALA A 141 -8.05 -5.17 5.54
C ALA A 141 -8.47 -6.26 4.53
N VAL A 142 -9.69 -6.80 4.68
CA VAL A 142 -10.26 -7.76 3.70
C VAL A 142 -10.44 -7.09 2.33
N TRP A 143 -11.01 -5.88 2.28
CA TRP A 143 -11.14 -5.12 1.05
C TRP A 143 -9.80 -4.87 0.35
N ASN A 144 -8.81 -4.41 1.11
CA ASN A 144 -7.47 -4.18 0.60
C ASN A 144 -6.83 -5.49 0.10
N GLY A 145 -7.11 -6.61 0.76
CA GLY A 145 -6.71 -7.94 0.29
C GLY A 145 -7.26 -8.27 -1.09
N PHE A 146 -8.55 -8.02 -1.34
CA PHE A 146 -9.12 -8.21 -2.69
C PHE A 146 -8.50 -7.29 -3.74
N LEU A 147 -8.19 -6.06 -3.37
CA LEU A 147 -7.54 -5.09 -4.25
C LEU A 147 -6.05 -5.38 -4.46
N ALA A 148 -5.42 -6.18 -3.61
CA ALA A 148 -4.01 -6.52 -3.73
C ALA A 148 -3.70 -7.22 -5.06
N ALA A 149 -4.57 -8.11 -5.54
CA ALA A 149 -4.35 -8.85 -6.77
C ALA A 149 -4.29 -7.93 -8.02
N PRO A 150 -5.29 -7.10 -8.33
CA PRO A 150 -5.22 -6.19 -9.46
C PRO A 150 -4.07 -5.18 -9.34
N CYS A 151 -3.79 -4.65 -8.13
CA CYS A 151 -2.65 -3.76 -7.90
C CYS A 151 -1.31 -4.47 -8.17
N TYR A 152 -1.17 -5.72 -7.73
CA TYR A 152 0.03 -6.52 -7.95
C TYR A 152 0.31 -6.73 -9.44
N TYR A 153 -0.69 -7.19 -10.20
CA TYR A 153 -0.52 -7.40 -11.63
C TYR A 153 -0.25 -6.10 -12.38
N GLY A 154 -0.94 -5.02 -12.02
CA GLY A 154 -0.72 -3.70 -12.60
C GLY A 154 0.71 -3.17 -12.37
N ILE A 155 1.19 -3.22 -11.13
CA ILE A 155 2.53 -2.76 -10.77
C ILE A 155 3.59 -3.66 -11.40
N ARG A 156 3.42 -4.98 -11.36
CA ARG A 156 4.33 -5.94 -11.98
C ARG A 156 4.47 -5.70 -13.48
N ALA A 157 3.36 -5.51 -14.19
CA ALA A 157 3.36 -5.21 -15.62
C ALA A 157 4.08 -3.89 -15.93
N LEU A 158 3.82 -2.85 -15.13
CA LEU A 158 4.41 -1.53 -15.30
C LEU A 158 5.93 -1.52 -15.07
N LEU A 159 6.39 -2.26 -14.07
CA LEU A 159 7.81 -2.37 -13.73
C LEU A 159 8.59 -3.29 -14.68
N GLY A 160 7.91 -4.05 -15.53
CA GLY A 160 8.54 -4.96 -16.47
C GLY A 160 9.17 -6.21 -15.83
N ALA A 161 8.75 -6.55 -14.60
CA ALA A 161 9.29 -7.67 -13.83
C ALA A 161 9.09 -9.05 -14.51
N ASN A 162 8.31 -9.13 -15.57
CA ASN A 162 8.12 -10.36 -16.36
C ASN A 162 9.34 -10.74 -17.23
N ARG A 163 10.37 -9.89 -17.33
CA ARG A 163 11.50 -10.12 -18.25
C ARG A 163 12.77 -10.63 -17.59
N GLU A 164 12.86 -10.58 -16.26
CA GLU A 164 14.10 -10.98 -15.56
C GLU A 164 14.18 -12.47 -15.18
N GLY A 165 13.10 -13.22 -15.37
CA GLY A 165 13.02 -14.65 -15.01
C GLY A 165 13.26 -15.64 -16.17
N GLN A 166 13.53 -15.19 -17.40
CA GLN A 166 13.97 -16.10 -18.47
C GLN A 166 15.50 -16.15 -18.47
N PRO A 167 16.11 -17.26 -18.05
CA PRO A 167 17.52 -17.47 -18.35
C PRO A 167 17.65 -17.44 -19.88
N ASN A 168 18.46 -16.51 -20.39
CA ASN A 168 18.87 -16.52 -21.79
C ASN A 168 19.41 -17.91 -22.08
N GLY A 169 18.60 -18.76 -22.68
CA GLY A 169 19.04 -20.00 -23.28
C GLY A 169 20.03 -19.67 -24.38
N LYS A 170 21.28 -19.61 -24.02
CA LYS A 170 22.36 -19.80 -24.99
C LYS A 170 22.48 -21.31 -25.22
N LEU A 171 21.89 -21.78 -26.31
CA LEU A 171 22.35 -22.96 -27.02
C LEU A 171 23.66 -22.67 -27.70
#